data_2d57f45876767178f918c0f2b110e387
#
_entry.id   2d57f45876767178f918c0f2b110e387
#
_cell.length_a   1.000
_cell.length_b   1.000
_cell.length_c   1.000
_cell.angle_alpha   90.00
_cell.angle_beta   90.00
_cell.angle_gamma   90.00
#
_symmetry.space_group_name_H-M   'P 1'
#
loop_
_entity.id
_entity.type
_entity.pdbx_description
1 polymer ?
#
loop_
_entity_poly.entity_id
_entity_poly.type
_entity_poly.pdbx_seq_one_letter_code
_entity_poly.pdbx_strand_id
1 'polypeptide(L)'
;VKRTGKVVSVPVGDAMIGRVVNALGQPIDGAGPIETTEYRAIESRAPGIIERQPVKEPLHTGILAIDSMFPIGRGQRELIIGDRQTGKTTIASDTIINQKGKDVICIYVAIGQKRSTVANLVQSLTEAGAMGYTIVVSATASELSPLQYIAPYSGCAMGEYFMQQGKHVLIIYDDLSKHAVAYRALSLLIRRPPGREAYPGDVFYLHSRLLERAAKLSNELGGGSLTALPIIETQAGDVSAYIPTNVISITDGQIFLETELFHSGVMPAVNPGISVSRVGGNAQIKAMKKVAGTLKLIYSQYRELQSFAQFGSDLDADTKARLAQGERIVEVLKQNRSAPVAVEKQVAILYATIHDYLVNIKVPAVAEYEKGLYE
;
A
#
# COMPACT_ATOMS: atom_id res chain seq x y z
N VAL A 1 37.98 2.88 13.61
CA VAL A 1 36.73 2.04 13.57
C VAL A 1 36.88 0.96 14.65
N LYS A 2 35.89 0.85 15.52
CA LYS A 2 35.89 -0.16 16.59
C LYS A 2 34.77 -1.16 16.31
N ARG A 3 35.09 -2.46 16.35
CA ARG A 3 34.09 -3.52 16.17
C ARG A 3 33.16 -3.59 17.39
N THR A 4 31.86 -3.60 17.19
CA THR A 4 30.88 -3.69 18.27
C THR A 4 30.66 -5.12 18.76
N GLY A 5 30.99 -6.13 17.95
CA GLY A 5 30.74 -7.56 18.23
C GLY A 5 29.28 -7.98 18.09
N LYS A 6 28.37 -7.06 17.72
CA LYS A 6 26.95 -7.33 17.54
C LYS A 6 26.53 -7.07 16.09
N VAL A 7 25.55 -7.82 15.60
CA VAL A 7 24.85 -7.53 14.34
C VAL A 7 24.00 -6.28 14.51
N VAL A 8 23.72 -5.60 13.40
CA VAL A 8 22.84 -4.42 13.42
C VAL A 8 21.46 -4.83 13.90
N SER A 9 21.02 -4.25 14.99
CA SER A 9 19.77 -4.55 15.65
C SER A 9 19.03 -3.27 16.02
N VAL A 10 17.72 -3.35 16.09
CA VAL A 10 16.83 -2.23 16.46
C VAL A 10 16.01 -2.58 17.70
N PRO A 11 15.63 -1.58 18.50
CA PRO A 11 14.69 -1.77 19.59
C PRO A 11 13.34 -2.20 19.04
N VAL A 12 12.65 -3.07 19.76
CA VAL A 12 11.31 -3.57 19.43
C VAL A 12 10.42 -3.55 20.67
N GLY A 13 9.13 -3.75 20.48
CA GLY A 13 8.16 -3.83 21.55
C GLY A 13 7.12 -2.72 21.55
N ASP A 14 6.15 -2.80 22.47
CA ASP A 14 5.02 -1.86 22.53
C ASP A 14 5.48 -0.42 22.80
N ALA A 15 6.64 -0.20 23.41
CA ALA A 15 7.21 1.13 23.63
C ALA A 15 7.56 1.88 22.35
N MET A 16 7.62 1.18 21.20
CA MET A 16 7.85 1.78 19.88
C MET A 16 6.57 2.35 19.28
N ILE A 17 5.41 1.91 19.72
CA ILE A 17 4.11 2.35 19.17
C ILE A 17 3.90 3.84 19.48
N GLY A 18 3.47 4.60 18.49
CA GLY A 18 3.29 6.05 18.62
C GLY A 18 4.55 6.89 18.40
N ARG A 19 5.70 6.24 18.18
CA ARG A 19 7.00 6.92 18.09
C ARG A 19 7.44 7.13 16.63
N VAL A 20 8.22 8.19 16.44
CA VAL A 20 8.95 8.45 15.20
C VAL A 20 10.44 8.23 15.46
N VAL A 21 11.04 7.30 14.74
CA VAL A 21 12.40 6.86 14.94
C VAL A 21 13.22 6.95 13.65
N ASN A 22 14.56 6.99 13.79
CA ASN A 22 15.46 6.85 12.64
C ASN A 22 15.66 5.38 12.25
N ALA A 23 16.49 5.12 11.24
CA ALA A 23 16.78 3.78 10.75
C ALA A 23 17.44 2.83 11.79
N LEU A 24 18.00 3.38 12.85
CA LEU A 24 18.59 2.63 13.98
C LEU A 24 17.62 2.45 15.15
N GLY A 25 16.37 2.90 15.00
CA GLY A 25 15.35 2.84 16.05
C GLY A 25 15.51 3.89 17.15
N GLN A 26 16.34 4.91 16.94
CA GLN A 26 16.52 6.01 17.89
C GLN A 26 15.39 7.04 17.69
N PRO A 27 14.78 7.54 18.78
CA PRO A 27 13.70 8.52 18.67
C PRO A 27 14.16 9.84 18.08
N ILE A 28 13.34 10.41 17.19
CA ILE A 28 13.56 11.71 16.54
C ILE A 28 12.34 12.63 16.70
N ASP A 29 11.37 12.25 17.50
CA ASP A 29 10.10 12.93 17.72
C ASP A 29 10.12 13.91 18.92
N GLY A 30 11.23 13.99 19.64
CA GLY A 30 11.33 14.85 20.81
C GLY A 30 10.60 14.35 22.05
N ALA A 31 10.00 13.16 22.01
CA ALA A 31 9.23 12.58 23.13
C ALA A 31 10.10 11.81 24.15
N GLY A 32 11.41 12.03 24.12
CA GLY A 32 12.36 11.38 25.04
C GLY A 32 12.81 9.98 24.61
N PRO A 33 13.65 9.32 25.39
CA PRO A 33 14.18 8.00 25.09
C PRO A 33 13.07 6.94 25.06
N ILE A 34 13.30 5.89 24.29
CA ILE A 34 12.41 4.71 24.23
C ILE A 34 12.99 3.68 25.20
N GLU A 35 12.24 3.37 26.24
CA GLU A 35 12.63 2.38 27.23
C GLU A 35 12.20 0.98 26.77
N THR A 36 13.15 0.20 26.28
CA THR A 36 12.96 -1.21 25.93
C THR A 36 14.25 -1.99 26.18
N THR A 37 14.10 -3.22 26.60
CA THR A 37 15.20 -4.18 26.77
C THR A 37 15.27 -5.15 25.58
N GLU A 38 14.27 -5.13 24.71
CA GLU A 38 14.14 -6.06 23.59
C GLU A 38 14.71 -5.46 22.30
N TYR A 39 15.57 -6.21 21.64
CA TYR A 39 16.22 -5.85 20.40
C TYR A 39 16.12 -7.00 19.40
N ARG A 40 15.96 -6.66 18.13
CA ARG A 40 15.91 -7.63 17.05
C ARG A 40 16.90 -7.26 15.95
N ALA A 41 17.61 -8.25 15.41
CA ALA A 41 18.46 -8.06 14.25
C ALA A 41 17.61 -7.60 13.05
N ILE A 42 18.09 -6.63 12.30
CA ILE A 42 17.36 -6.10 11.13
C ILE A 42 17.28 -7.10 9.98
N GLU A 43 18.27 -7.97 9.86
CA GLU A 43 18.29 -9.08 8.90
C GLU A 43 17.82 -10.35 9.59
N SER A 44 16.75 -10.94 9.09
CA SER A 44 16.24 -12.23 9.53
C SER A 44 15.75 -13.04 8.31
N ARG A 45 15.71 -14.35 8.50
CA ARG A 45 15.19 -15.25 7.46
C ARG A 45 13.66 -15.09 7.37
N ALA A 46 13.15 -15.05 6.13
CA ALA A 46 11.72 -15.10 5.88
C ALA A 46 11.12 -16.42 6.40
N PRO A 47 9.84 -16.43 6.86
CA PRO A 47 9.15 -17.64 7.24
C PRO A 47 9.18 -18.69 6.13
N GLY A 48 9.43 -19.95 6.48
CA GLY A 48 9.45 -21.07 5.56
C GLY A 48 8.05 -21.44 5.04
N ILE A 49 7.98 -22.39 4.09
CA ILE A 49 6.70 -22.80 3.46
C ILE A 49 5.74 -23.39 4.50
N ILE A 50 6.24 -24.22 5.41
CA ILE A 50 5.42 -24.89 6.47
C ILE A 50 4.98 -23.91 7.54
N GLU A 51 5.73 -22.82 7.75
CA GLU A 51 5.44 -21.79 8.73
C GLU A 51 4.32 -20.82 8.30
N ARG A 52 3.90 -20.90 7.03
CA ARG A 52 2.87 -20.04 6.44
C ARG A 52 1.54 -20.74 6.30
N GLN A 53 0.47 -19.95 6.32
CA GLN A 53 -0.85 -20.36 5.87
C GLN A 53 -1.37 -19.45 4.75
N PRO A 54 -2.35 -19.92 3.95
CA PRO A 54 -2.94 -19.12 2.89
C PRO A 54 -3.57 -17.84 3.40
N VAL A 55 -3.43 -16.75 2.65
CA VAL A 55 -4.07 -15.46 2.93
C VAL A 55 -5.56 -15.55 2.61
N LYS A 56 -6.41 -15.39 3.63
CA LYS A 56 -7.89 -15.48 3.52
C LYS A 56 -8.62 -14.36 4.28
N GLU A 57 -7.93 -13.67 5.18
CA GLU A 57 -8.53 -12.62 6.00
C GLU A 57 -8.33 -11.28 5.30
N PRO A 58 -9.40 -10.46 5.12
CA PRO A 58 -9.25 -9.16 4.50
C PRO A 58 -8.48 -8.18 5.39
N LEU A 59 -7.66 -7.35 4.74
CA LEU A 59 -7.15 -6.10 5.30
C LEU A 59 -7.86 -4.97 4.56
N HIS A 60 -8.91 -4.42 5.16
CA HIS A 60 -9.68 -3.36 4.52
C HIS A 60 -8.89 -2.06 4.50
N THR A 61 -8.73 -1.50 3.31
CA THR A 61 -8.06 -0.21 3.11
C THR A 61 -8.98 0.96 3.43
N GLY A 62 -10.30 0.74 3.39
CA GLY A 62 -11.30 1.79 3.47
C GLY A 62 -11.45 2.57 2.17
N ILE A 63 -10.77 2.14 1.11
CA ILE A 63 -10.81 2.74 -0.21
C ILE A 63 -11.65 1.86 -1.11
N LEU A 64 -12.81 2.37 -1.52
CA LEU A 64 -13.84 1.63 -2.24
C LEU A 64 -13.30 0.94 -3.51
N ALA A 65 -12.52 1.67 -4.31
CA ALA A 65 -11.93 1.16 -5.54
C ALA A 65 -10.97 -0.03 -5.30
N ILE A 66 -10.25 -0.03 -4.17
CA ILE A 66 -9.29 -1.08 -3.82
C ILE A 66 -10.00 -2.26 -3.20
N ASP A 67 -10.77 -2.05 -2.13
CA ASP A 67 -11.44 -3.13 -1.40
C ASP A 67 -12.42 -3.93 -2.27
N SER A 68 -13.01 -3.28 -3.29
CA SER A 68 -13.95 -3.92 -4.21
C SER A 68 -13.28 -4.68 -5.36
N MET A 69 -12.26 -4.10 -6.00
CA MET A 69 -11.66 -4.66 -7.23
C MET A 69 -10.31 -5.33 -7.03
N PHE A 70 -9.53 -4.88 -6.04
CA PHE A 70 -8.15 -5.32 -5.77
C PHE A 70 -7.93 -5.57 -4.29
N PRO A 71 -8.73 -6.46 -3.67
CA PRO A 71 -8.71 -6.65 -2.22
C PRO A 71 -7.35 -7.13 -1.72
N ILE A 72 -6.97 -6.63 -0.55
CA ILE A 72 -5.72 -6.96 0.13
C ILE A 72 -6.04 -7.87 1.31
N GLY A 73 -5.28 -8.94 1.44
CA GLY A 73 -5.39 -9.86 2.58
C GLY A 73 -4.28 -9.69 3.60
N ARG A 74 -4.53 -10.08 4.84
CA ARG A 74 -3.54 -10.08 5.93
C ARG A 74 -2.41 -11.06 5.65
N GLY A 75 -1.21 -10.53 5.45
CA GLY A 75 -0.02 -11.30 5.05
C GLY A 75 0.34 -11.20 3.57
N GLN A 76 -0.44 -10.46 2.78
CA GLN A 76 -0.20 -10.20 1.35
C GLN A 76 0.85 -9.10 1.16
N ARG A 77 1.54 -9.15 0.01
CA ARG A 77 2.39 -8.08 -0.52
C ARG A 77 1.69 -7.47 -1.71
N GLU A 78 1.18 -6.26 -1.57
CA GLU A 78 0.49 -5.55 -2.66
C GLU A 78 1.25 -4.27 -2.99
N LEU A 79 1.76 -4.18 -4.22
CA LEU A 79 2.53 -3.05 -4.70
C LEU A 79 1.62 -1.86 -5.02
N ILE A 80 1.97 -0.67 -4.55
CA ILE A 80 1.39 0.59 -5.01
C ILE A 80 2.40 1.25 -5.96
N ILE A 81 2.02 1.41 -7.22
CA ILE A 81 2.93 1.87 -8.28
C ILE A 81 2.30 2.98 -9.12
N GLY A 82 3.09 3.95 -9.53
CA GLY A 82 2.66 5.07 -10.38
C GLY A 82 3.64 6.24 -10.34
N ASP A 83 3.40 7.23 -11.17
CA ASP A 83 4.24 8.42 -11.29
C ASP A 83 4.20 9.30 -10.02
N ARG A 84 5.05 10.30 -9.98
CA ARG A 84 5.04 11.29 -8.88
C ARG A 84 3.68 11.95 -8.76
N GLN A 85 3.27 12.19 -7.51
CA GLN A 85 2.04 12.94 -7.18
C GLN A 85 0.73 12.31 -7.67
N THR A 86 0.70 11.01 -7.98
CA THR A 86 -0.52 10.28 -8.35
C THR A 86 -1.35 9.78 -7.17
N GLY A 87 -0.94 10.07 -5.93
CA GLY A 87 -1.69 9.69 -4.72
C GLY A 87 -1.22 8.41 -4.02
N LYS A 88 -0.04 7.86 -4.35
CA LYS A 88 0.51 6.64 -3.71
C LYS A 88 0.57 6.73 -2.19
N THR A 89 1.19 7.79 -1.68
CA THR A 89 1.30 8.05 -0.24
C THR A 89 -0.06 8.26 0.42
N THR A 90 -1.02 8.87 -0.30
CA THR A 90 -2.40 9.06 0.19
C THR A 90 -3.10 7.70 0.39
N ILE A 91 -3.00 6.78 -0.56
CA ILE A 91 -3.54 5.41 -0.39
C ILE A 91 -2.93 4.73 0.83
N ALA A 92 -1.62 4.84 1.01
CA ALA A 92 -0.93 4.26 2.16
C ALA A 92 -1.40 4.87 3.48
N SER A 93 -1.49 6.20 3.58
CA SER A 93 -1.94 6.90 4.80
C SER A 93 -3.41 6.59 5.11
N ASP A 94 -4.28 6.59 4.11
CA ASP A 94 -5.71 6.28 4.30
C ASP A 94 -5.92 4.83 4.74
N THR A 95 -5.11 3.90 4.23
CA THR A 95 -5.09 2.51 4.69
C THR A 95 -4.70 2.41 6.16
N ILE A 96 -3.70 3.17 6.62
CA ILE A 96 -3.31 3.24 8.04
C ILE A 96 -4.46 3.82 8.87
N ILE A 97 -5.05 4.94 8.46
CA ILE A 97 -6.16 5.58 9.16
C ILE A 97 -7.34 4.61 9.33
N ASN A 98 -7.62 3.81 8.32
CA ASN A 98 -8.70 2.82 8.35
C ASN A 98 -8.45 1.64 9.30
N GLN A 99 -7.22 1.46 9.83
CA GLN A 99 -6.94 0.37 10.79
C GLN A 99 -7.36 0.68 12.23
N LYS A 100 -7.87 1.88 12.50
CA LYS A 100 -8.35 2.25 13.84
C LYS A 100 -9.39 1.25 14.36
N GLY A 101 -9.11 0.65 15.51
CA GLY A 101 -9.99 -0.35 16.15
C GLY A 101 -10.06 -1.72 15.47
N LYS A 102 -9.11 -2.04 14.56
CA LYS A 102 -9.09 -3.33 13.83
C LYS A 102 -7.96 -4.27 14.27
N ASP A 103 -7.34 -4.00 15.40
CA ASP A 103 -6.22 -4.79 15.98
C ASP A 103 -5.06 -4.98 14.99
N VAL A 104 -4.73 -3.92 14.24
CA VAL A 104 -3.61 -3.90 13.31
C VAL A 104 -2.61 -2.83 13.76
N ILE A 105 -1.37 -3.25 13.97
CA ILE A 105 -0.26 -2.34 14.22
C ILE A 105 0.30 -1.89 12.87
N CYS A 106 0.45 -0.58 12.69
CA CYS A 106 0.95 -0.02 11.46
C CYS A 106 2.40 0.44 11.59
N ILE A 107 3.19 0.23 10.55
CA ILE A 107 4.56 0.72 10.45
C ILE A 107 4.70 1.46 9.13
N TYR A 108 5.09 2.72 9.20
CA TYR A 108 5.37 3.51 8.01
C TYR A 108 6.87 3.77 7.91
N VAL A 109 7.50 3.26 6.86
CA VAL A 109 8.93 3.45 6.60
C VAL A 109 9.11 4.48 5.49
N ALA A 110 9.54 5.69 5.87
CA ALA A 110 9.86 6.76 4.95
C ALA A 110 11.33 6.64 4.50
N ILE A 111 11.56 6.42 3.21
CA ILE A 111 12.88 6.19 2.63
C ILE A 111 13.20 7.30 1.64
N GLY A 112 14.24 8.10 1.91
CA GLY A 112 14.66 9.16 1.03
C GLY A 112 13.63 10.27 0.81
N GLN A 113 12.66 10.42 1.72
CA GLN A 113 11.63 11.45 1.69
C GLN A 113 12.18 12.78 2.24
N LYS A 114 11.56 13.90 1.85
CA LYS A 114 11.86 15.21 2.48
C LYS A 114 11.35 15.22 3.91
N ARG A 115 12.09 15.86 4.83
CA ARG A 115 11.64 16.01 6.23
C ARG A 115 10.25 16.62 6.37
N SER A 116 9.93 17.63 5.56
CA SER A 116 8.62 18.26 5.53
C SER A 116 7.49 17.29 5.14
N THR A 117 7.75 16.37 4.20
CA THR A 117 6.78 15.35 3.79
C THR A 117 6.49 14.39 4.93
N VAL A 118 7.54 13.93 5.63
CA VAL A 118 7.37 13.04 6.79
C VAL A 118 6.66 13.76 7.93
N ALA A 119 6.99 15.02 8.21
CA ALA A 119 6.33 15.82 9.25
C ALA A 119 4.82 15.98 8.95
N ASN A 120 4.45 16.32 7.72
CA ASN A 120 3.05 16.43 7.30
C ASN A 120 2.30 15.11 7.42
N LEU A 121 2.94 13.98 7.09
CA LEU A 121 2.34 12.66 7.27
C LEU A 121 2.07 12.37 8.75
N VAL A 122 3.08 12.57 9.61
CA VAL A 122 2.94 12.35 11.06
C VAL A 122 1.85 13.23 11.64
N GLN A 123 1.76 14.49 11.22
CA GLN A 123 0.67 15.39 11.62
C GLN A 123 -0.69 14.85 11.19
N SER A 124 -0.85 14.44 9.93
CA SER A 124 -2.11 13.89 9.42
C SER A 124 -2.52 12.61 10.17
N LEU A 125 -1.58 11.72 10.46
CA LEU A 125 -1.84 10.51 11.25
C LEU A 125 -2.21 10.84 12.71
N THR A 126 -1.60 11.88 13.28
CA THR A 126 -1.91 12.35 14.65
C THR A 126 -3.32 12.92 14.71
N GLU A 127 -3.67 13.79 13.75
CA GLU A 127 -5.01 14.40 13.66
C GLU A 127 -6.11 13.35 13.48
N ALA A 128 -5.84 12.28 12.73
CA ALA A 128 -6.73 11.14 12.56
C ALA A 128 -6.75 10.19 13.78
N GLY A 129 -5.88 10.39 14.77
CA GLY A 129 -5.72 9.49 15.92
C GLY A 129 -5.07 8.16 15.58
N ALA A 130 -4.35 8.08 14.45
CA ALA A 130 -3.72 6.85 13.95
C ALA A 130 -2.32 6.61 14.56
N MET A 131 -1.68 7.63 15.12
CA MET A 131 -0.37 7.45 15.76
C MET A 131 -0.43 6.51 16.96
N GLY A 132 -1.57 6.38 17.63
CA GLY A 132 -1.73 5.47 18.78
C GLY A 132 -1.53 3.98 18.47
N TYR A 133 -1.45 3.59 17.20
CA TYR A 133 -1.16 2.23 16.74
C TYR A 133 -0.13 2.20 15.61
N THR A 134 0.61 3.28 15.40
CA THR A 134 1.55 3.42 14.27
C THR A 134 2.97 3.72 14.77
N ILE A 135 3.96 3.08 14.15
CA ILE A 135 5.38 3.38 14.28
C ILE A 135 5.85 4.02 12.98
N VAL A 136 6.57 5.13 13.05
CA VAL A 136 7.17 5.77 11.87
C VAL A 136 8.67 5.61 11.91
N VAL A 137 9.25 4.97 10.90
CA VAL A 137 10.71 4.84 10.70
C VAL A 137 11.11 5.78 9.58
N SER A 138 11.98 6.74 9.86
CA SER A 138 12.36 7.78 8.91
C SER A 138 13.85 7.74 8.60
N ALA A 139 14.17 7.60 7.31
CA ALA A 139 15.49 7.83 6.74
C ALA A 139 15.35 8.86 5.62
N THR A 140 15.52 10.15 5.95
CA THR A 140 15.24 11.24 5.03
C THR A 140 16.28 11.37 3.91
N ALA A 141 15.96 12.15 2.88
CA ALA A 141 16.84 12.38 1.74
C ALA A 141 18.19 13.05 2.11
N SER A 142 18.25 13.71 3.27
CA SER A 142 19.49 14.33 3.78
C SER A 142 20.38 13.36 4.57
N GLU A 143 19.91 12.14 4.83
CA GLU A 143 20.68 11.13 5.56
C GLU A 143 21.57 10.32 4.61
N LEU A 144 22.62 9.73 5.18
CA LEU A 144 23.56 8.91 4.44
C LEU A 144 22.89 7.68 3.83
N SER A 145 23.33 7.28 2.64
CA SER A 145 22.79 6.10 1.93
C SER A 145 22.74 4.82 2.77
N PRO A 146 23.69 4.51 3.68
CA PRO A 146 23.57 3.35 4.56
C PRO A 146 22.31 3.36 5.45
N LEU A 147 21.89 4.54 5.95
CA LEU A 147 20.69 4.64 6.78
C LEU A 147 19.42 4.45 5.96
N GLN A 148 19.38 5.01 4.74
CA GLN A 148 18.29 4.75 3.81
C GLN A 148 18.21 3.28 3.39
N TYR A 149 19.36 2.61 3.25
CA TYR A 149 19.45 1.19 2.93
C TYR A 149 18.89 0.29 4.05
N ILE A 150 19.22 0.56 5.31
CA ILE A 150 18.78 -0.30 6.42
C ILE A 150 17.35 0.00 6.91
N ALA A 151 16.80 1.19 6.66
CA ALA A 151 15.51 1.62 7.17
C ALA A 151 14.36 0.62 6.94
N PRO A 152 14.16 0.08 5.71
CA PRO A 152 13.08 -0.89 5.48
C PRO A 152 13.28 -2.21 6.24
N TYR A 153 14.52 -2.66 6.41
CA TYR A 153 14.81 -3.85 7.22
C TYR A 153 14.56 -3.60 8.71
N SER A 154 14.86 -2.40 9.18
CA SER A 154 14.57 -1.97 10.56
C SER A 154 13.07 -1.98 10.84
N GLY A 155 12.27 -1.36 9.98
CA GLY A 155 10.81 -1.40 10.10
C GLY A 155 10.24 -2.81 10.01
N CYS A 156 10.79 -3.64 9.11
CA CYS A 156 10.39 -5.04 8.97
C CYS A 156 10.67 -5.83 10.25
N ALA A 157 11.85 -5.66 10.86
CA ALA A 157 12.21 -6.31 12.12
C ALA A 157 11.28 -5.92 13.27
N MET A 158 10.87 -4.65 13.36
CA MET A 158 9.86 -4.18 14.31
C MET A 158 8.50 -4.86 14.06
N GLY A 159 8.09 -4.98 12.81
CA GLY A 159 6.84 -5.65 12.43
C GLY A 159 6.83 -7.14 12.72
N GLU A 160 7.93 -7.83 12.44
CA GLU A 160 8.06 -9.27 12.73
C GLU A 160 7.97 -9.59 14.22
N TYR A 161 8.42 -8.69 15.10
CA TYR A 161 8.26 -8.84 16.53
C TYR A 161 6.79 -9.03 16.91
N PHE A 162 5.92 -8.17 16.41
CA PHE A 162 4.48 -8.26 16.66
C PHE A 162 3.82 -9.44 15.94
N MET A 163 4.21 -9.71 14.71
CA MET A 163 3.71 -10.86 13.94
C MET A 163 3.96 -12.19 14.67
N GLN A 164 5.14 -12.34 15.26
CA GLN A 164 5.49 -13.56 16.04
C GLN A 164 4.75 -13.69 17.36
N GLN A 165 4.16 -12.60 17.85
CA GLN A 165 3.25 -12.61 19.00
C GLN A 165 1.78 -12.88 18.63
N GLY A 166 1.51 -13.27 17.38
CA GLY A 166 0.17 -13.52 16.87
C GLY A 166 -0.61 -12.26 16.49
N LYS A 167 0.03 -11.08 16.53
CA LYS A 167 -0.60 -9.81 16.15
C LYS A 167 -0.58 -9.61 14.62
N HIS A 168 -1.41 -8.70 14.13
CA HIS A 168 -1.45 -8.33 12.72
C HIS A 168 -0.75 -7.00 12.50
N VAL A 169 0.10 -6.95 11.48
CA VAL A 169 0.92 -5.78 11.16
C VAL A 169 0.69 -5.36 9.70
N LEU A 170 0.56 -4.07 9.49
CA LEU A 170 0.62 -3.44 8.18
C LEU A 170 1.91 -2.63 8.08
N ILE A 171 2.75 -2.91 7.09
CA ILE A 171 3.97 -2.15 6.86
C ILE A 171 3.95 -1.48 5.48
N ILE A 172 4.25 -0.19 5.46
CA ILE A 172 4.37 0.63 4.25
C ILE A 172 5.84 0.93 4.01
N TYR A 173 6.33 0.73 2.78
CA TYR A 173 7.68 1.14 2.36
C TYR A 173 7.59 2.26 1.33
N ASP A 174 7.74 3.50 1.75
CA ASP A 174 7.62 4.69 0.89
C ASP A 174 8.97 5.41 0.72
N ASP A 175 9.74 5.16 -0.34
CA ASP A 175 9.51 4.22 -1.43
C ASP A 175 10.74 3.31 -1.68
N LEU A 176 10.49 2.15 -2.26
CA LEU A 176 11.56 1.21 -2.60
C LEU A 176 12.36 1.61 -3.84
N SER A 177 11.91 2.57 -4.66
CA SER A 177 12.72 3.15 -5.73
C SER A 177 13.92 3.88 -5.16
N LYS A 178 13.72 4.71 -4.12
CA LYS A 178 14.81 5.40 -3.40
C LYS A 178 15.68 4.43 -2.61
N HIS A 179 15.10 3.37 -2.07
CA HIS A 179 15.85 2.29 -1.44
C HIS A 179 16.86 1.66 -2.41
N ALA A 180 16.42 1.34 -3.63
CA ALA A 180 17.29 0.81 -4.68
C ALA A 180 18.39 1.80 -5.07
N VAL A 181 18.08 3.11 -5.17
CA VAL A 181 19.06 4.16 -5.45
C VAL A 181 20.12 4.26 -4.34
N ALA A 182 19.71 4.20 -3.07
CA ALA A 182 20.64 4.18 -1.95
C ALA A 182 21.58 2.96 -2.01
N TYR A 183 21.03 1.78 -2.33
CA TYR A 183 21.84 0.56 -2.51
C TYR A 183 22.80 0.64 -3.69
N ARG A 184 22.37 1.22 -4.82
CA ARG A 184 23.24 1.51 -5.96
C ARG A 184 24.39 2.42 -5.57
N ALA A 185 24.11 3.51 -4.86
CA ALA A 185 25.15 4.43 -4.39
C ALA A 185 26.19 3.73 -3.50
N LEU A 186 25.74 2.93 -2.53
CA LEU A 186 26.62 2.12 -1.69
C LEU A 186 27.48 1.15 -2.50
N SER A 187 26.88 0.44 -3.44
CA SER A 187 27.55 -0.56 -4.26
C SER A 187 28.63 0.07 -5.14
N LEU A 188 28.37 1.23 -5.71
CA LEU A 188 29.35 1.97 -6.50
C LEU A 188 30.51 2.51 -5.64
N LEU A 189 30.22 2.99 -4.42
CA LEU A 189 31.26 3.46 -3.48
C LEU A 189 32.24 2.35 -3.10
N ILE A 190 31.77 1.13 -2.93
CA ILE A 190 32.63 -0.04 -2.65
C ILE A 190 33.14 -0.71 -3.92
N ARG A 191 32.98 -0.05 -5.08
CA ARG A 191 33.49 -0.49 -6.40
C ARG A 191 32.95 -1.84 -6.87
N ARG A 192 31.72 -2.18 -6.52
CA ARG A 192 31.06 -3.35 -7.12
C ARG A 192 30.74 -3.08 -8.59
N PRO A 193 30.92 -4.05 -9.50
CA PRO A 193 30.64 -3.85 -10.91
C PRO A 193 29.14 -3.52 -11.12
N PRO A 194 28.83 -2.44 -11.88
CA PRO A 194 27.44 -2.08 -12.19
C PRO A 194 26.85 -2.99 -13.25
N GLY A 195 25.56 -3.31 -13.10
CA GLY A 195 24.73 -3.98 -14.10
C GLY A 195 23.79 -3.00 -14.82
N ARG A 196 22.59 -3.48 -15.17
CA ARG A 196 21.54 -2.67 -15.81
C ARG A 196 21.22 -1.43 -14.99
N GLU A 197 21.13 -0.27 -15.65
CA GLU A 197 20.88 1.05 -15.02
C GLU A 197 21.85 1.38 -13.86
N ALA A 198 23.06 0.84 -13.94
CA ALA A 198 24.11 0.94 -12.92
C ALA A 198 23.76 0.31 -11.55
N TYR A 199 22.68 -0.46 -11.45
CA TYR A 199 22.39 -1.24 -10.26
C TYR A 199 23.32 -2.45 -10.14
N PRO A 200 23.67 -2.89 -8.91
CA PRO A 200 24.42 -4.12 -8.71
C PRO A 200 23.57 -5.34 -9.10
N GLY A 201 24.23 -6.44 -9.48
CA GLY A 201 23.55 -7.65 -9.97
C GLY A 201 22.59 -8.30 -8.99
N ASP A 202 22.71 -8.01 -7.69
CA ASP A 202 21.87 -8.54 -6.62
C ASP A 202 20.75 -7.57 -6.17
N VAL A 203 20.41 -6.54 -6.95
CA VAL A 203 19.33 -5.61 -6.60
C VAL A 203 17.96 -6.29 -6.51
N PHE A 204 17.73 -7.35 -7.26
CA PHE A 204 16.52 -8.18 -7.09
C PHE A 204 16.45 -8.76 -5.67
N TYR A 205 17.55 -9.32 -5.20
CA TYR A 205 17.63 -9.89 -3.86
C TYR A 205 17.48 -8.86 -2.73
N LEU A 206 17.87 -7.60 -2.97
CA LEU A 206 17.62 -6.50 -2.05
C LEU A 206 16.14 -6.41 -1.63
N HIS A 207 15.24 -6.45 -2.60
CA HIS A 207 13.80 -6.34 -2.35
C HIS A 207 13.14 -7.68 -2.04
N SER A 208 13.58 -8.79 -2.68
CA SER A 208 12.96 -10.08 -2.44
C SER A 208 13.17 -10.58 -1.02
N ARG A 209 14.39 -10.46 -0.46
CA ARG A 209 14.64 -10.87 0.94
C ARG A 209 13.91 -10.01 1.98
N LEU A 210 13.56 -8.76 1.63
CA LEU A 210 12.72 -7.88 2.45
C LEU A 210 11.25 -8.30 2.37
N LEU A 211 10.70 -8.37 1.16
CA LEU A 211 9.27 -8.56 0.92
C LEU A 211 8.82 -10.00 1.23
N GLU A 212 9.68 -10.99 1.08
CA GLU A 212 9.37 -12.38 1.46
C GLU A 212 9.16 -12.56 2.97
N ARG A 213 9.59 -11.62 3.80
CA ARG A 213 9.33 -11.62 5.26
C ARG A 213 7.87 -11.30 5.58
N ALA A 214 7.15 -10.66 4.66
CA ALA A 214 5.70 -10.46 4.78
C ALA A 214 4.96 -11.78 4.53
N ALA A 215 4.17 -12.23 5.50
CA ALA A 215 3.47 -13.50 5.45
C ALA A 215 2.31 -13.54 6.44
N LYS A 216 1.44 -14.53 6.28
CA LYS A 216 0.48 -15.00 7.28
C LYS A 216 1.08 -16.25 7.92
N LEU A 217 1.41 -16.20 9.20
CA LEU A 217 1.95 -17.35 9.92
C LEU A 217 0.88 -18.41 10.17
N SER A 218 1.32 -19.67 10.27
CA SER A 218 0.44 -20.79 10.63
C SER A 218 -0.13 -20.59 12.05
N ASN A 219 -1.24 -21.26 12.34
CA ASN A 219 -1.87 -21.19 13.67
C ASN A 219 -0.97 -21.74 14.78
N GLU A 220 -0.09 -22.69 14.44
CA GLU A 220 0.91 -23.24 15.37
C GLU A 220 1.93 -22.19 15.81
N LEU A 221 2.18 -21.19 14.96
CA LEU A 221 3.04 -20.03 15.24
C LEU A 221 2.25 -18.78 15.67
N GLY A 222 1.01 -18.97 16.16
CA GLY A 222 0.18 -17.89 16.66
C GLY A 222 -0.69 -17.17 15.64
N GLY A 223 -0.61 -17.51 14.34
CA GLY A 223 -1.49 -16.97 13.30
C GLY A 223 -1.33 -15.49 13.01
N GLY A 224 -0.25 -14.85 13.45
CA GLY A 224 0.05 -13.46 13.17
C GLY A 224 0.28 -13.19 11.68
N SER A 225 0.26 -11.92 11.28
CA SER A 225 0.52 -11.54 9.89
C SER A 225 1.31 -10.25 9.76
N LEU A 226 2.11 -10.18 8.71
CA LEU A 226 2.78 -8.96 8.24
C LEU A 226 2.35 -8.72 6.80
N THR A 227 1.55 -7.69 6.58
CA THR A 227 1.07 -7.27 5.26
C THR A 227 1.94 -6.12 4.78
N ALA A 228 2.53 -6.24 3.59
CA ALA A 228 3.42 -5.22 3.04
C ALA A 228 2.78 -4.47 1.88
N LEU A 229 2.82 -3.15 1.94
CA LEU A 229 2.48 -2.24 0.84
C LEU A 229 3.74 -1.48 0.42
N PRO A 230 4.60 -2.07 -0.42
CA PRO A 230 5.70 -1.35 -1.03
C PRO A 230 5.19 -0.32 -2.02
N ILE A 231 5.85 0.83 -2.09
CA ILE A 231 5.59 1.89 -3.06
C ILE A 231 6.76 1.94 -4.04
N ILE A 232 6.43 2.01 -5.33
CA ILE A 232 7.37 2.23 -6.42
C ILE A 232 6.96 3.47 -7.21
N GLU A 233 7.92 4.32 -7.50
CA GLU A 233 7.74 5.48 -8.36
C GLU A 233 8.16 5.12 -9.79
N THR A 234 7.25 5.37 -10.76
CA THR A 234 7.51 5.26 -12.19
C THR A 234 7.83 6.63 -12.78
N GLN A 235 8.34 6.64 -14.01
CA GLN A 235 8.50 7.82 -14.85
C GLN A 235 7.68 7.60 -16.12
N ALA A 236 6.77 8.54 -16.41
CA ALA A 236 5.88 8.48 -17.58
C ALA A 236 5.08 7.14 -17.67
N GLY A 237 4.70 6.57 -16.53
CA GLY A 237 3.94 5.33 -16.48
C GLY A 237 4.72 4.06 -16.87
N ASP A 238 6.05 4.13 -17.03
CA ASP A 238 6.87 3.00 -17.48
C ASP A 238 7.02 1.94 -16.37
N VAL A 239 6.18 0.91 -16.45
CA VAL A 239 6.24 -0.27 -15.59
C VAL A 239 7.26 -1.31 -16.05
N SER A 240 7.85 -1.14 -17.25
CA SER A 240 8.84 -2.04 -17.83
C SER A 240 10.28 -1.73 -17.39
N ALA A 241 10.48 -0.61 -16.69
CA ALA A 241 11.76 -0.23 -16.11
C ALA A 241 12.26 -1.30 -15.12
N TYR A 242 13.58 -1.30 -14.83
CA TYR A 242 14.22 -2.40 -14.13
C TYR A 242 13.69 -2.63 -12.71
N ILE A 243 13.59 -1.59 -11.88
CA ILE A 243 13.11 -1.74 -10.49
C ILE A 243 11.61 -2.04 -10.43
N PRO A 244 10.72 -1.34 -11.17
CA PRO A 244 9.30 -1.71 -11.25
C PRO A 244 9.09 -3.20 -11.59
N THR A 245 9.71 -3.70 -12.66
CA THR A 245 9.58 -5.09 -13.11
C THR A 245 9.99 -6.08 -12.01
N ASN A 246 11.09 -5.82 -11.32
CA ASN A 246 11.56 -6.66 -10.22
C ASN A 246 10.52 -6.72 -9.09
N VAL A 247 10.01 -5.58 -8.65
CA VAL A 247 9.07 -5.55 -7.51
C VAL A 247 7.70 -6.12 -7.87
N ILE A 248 7.21 -5.90 -9.10
CA ILE A 248 5.98 -6.55 -9.61
C ILE A 248 6.10 -8.08 -9.55
N SER A 249 7.28 -8.63 -9.87
CA SER A 249 7.49 -10.08 -9.84
C SER A 249 7.57 -10.67 -8.43
N ILE A 250 8.00 -9.88 -7.44
CA ILE A 250 8.13 -10.31 -6.04
C ILE A 250 6.78 -10.24 -5.30
N THR A 251 5.91 -9.30 -5.68
CA THR A 251 4.65 -9.01 -4.97
C THR A 251 3.50 -9.91 -5.45
N ASP A 252 2.43 -9.97 -4.66
CA ASP A 252 1.23 -10.75 -4.92
C ASP A 252 0.18 -9.97 -5.71
N GLY A 253 0.57 -8.88 -6.32
CA GLY A 253 -0.25 -7.99 -7.12
C GLY A 253 0.25 -6.56 -7.08
N GLN A 254 -0.41 -5.68 -7.85
CA GLN A 254 -0.11 -4.26 -7.90
C GLN A 254 -1.36 -3.42 -8.09
N ILE A 255 -1.37 -2.26 -7.45
CA ILE A 255 -2.33 -1.18 -7.65
C ILE A 255 -1.60 -0.10 -8.44
N PHE A 256 -1.96 0.04 -9.72
CA PHE A 256 -1.36 1.04 -10.62
C PHE A 256 -2.16 2.33 -10.61
N LEU A 257 -1.49 3.44 -10.31
CA LEU A 257 -2.07 4.77 -10.33
C LEU A 257 -1.67 5.50 -11.60
N GLU A 258 -2.68 5.85 -12.39
CA GLU A 258 -2.53 6.46 -13.70
C GLU A 258 -2.59 7.98 -13.63
N THR A 259 -1.63 8.66 -14.25
CA THR A 259 -1.53 10.13 -14.25
C THR A 259 -2.71 10.79 -14.97
N GLU A 260 -3.20 10.20 -16.06
CA GLU A 260 -4.36 10.74 -16.81
C GLU A 260 -5.64 10.71 -15.97
N LEU A 261 -5.90 9.61 -15.24
CA LEU A 261 -7.03 9.53 -14.31
C LEU A 261 -6.92 10.59 -13.21
N PHE A 262 -5.73 10.77 -12.66
CA PHE A 262 -5.49 11.78 -11.63
C PHE A 262 -5.79 13.19 -12.14
N HIS A 263 -5.29 13.55 -13.33
CA HIS A 263 -5.52 14.87 -13.92
C HIS A 263 -6.98 15.09 -14.36
N SER A 264 -7.71 14.02 -14.71
CA SER A 264 -9.15 14.10 -15.00
C SER A 264 -10.04 14.18 -13.76
N GLY A 265 -9.45 14.21 -12.55
CA GLY A 265 -10.18 14.32 -11.29
C GLY A 265 -10.78 13.00 -10.79
N VAL A 266 -10.36 11.87 -11.33
CA VAL A 266 -10.72 10.54 -10.82
C VAL A 266 -9.72 10.15 -9.72
N MET A 267 -10.13 10.28 -8.46
CA MET A 267 -9.31 9.97 -7.29
C MET A 267 -10.03 9.01 -6.36
N PRO A 268 -9.38 7.89 -5.96
CA PRO A 268 -8.04 7.45 -6.33
C PRO A 268 -7.93 7.06 -7.81
N ALA A 269 -6.78 7.37 -8.41
CA ALA A 269 -6.52 7.21 -9.85
C ALA A 269 -6.15 5.76 -10.22
N VAL A 270 -6.86 4.78 -9.71
CA VAL A 270 -6.58 3.35 -9.90
C VAL A 270 -6.98 2.91 -11.29
N ASN A 271 -6.01 2.43 -12.07
CA ASN A 271 -6.27 1.85 -13.38
C ASN A 271 -6.77 0.40 -13.24
N PRO A 272 -8.01 0.09 -13.67
CA PRO A 272 -8.58 -1.26 -13.51
C PRO A 272 -7.97 -2.30 -14.46
N GLY A 273 -7.38 -1.88 -15.59
CA GLY A 273 -6.85 -2.78 -16.60
C GLY A 273 -5.56 -3.48 -16.18
N ILE A 274 -4.66 -2.73 -15.56
CA ILE A 274 -3.32 -3.23 -15.18
C ILE A 274 -3.11 -3.45 -13.69
N SER A 275 -4.08 -3.07 -12.85
CA SER A 275 -4.07 -3.41 -11.43
C SER A 275 -4.57 -4.84 -11.21
N VAL A 276 -3.92 -5.57 -10.32
CA VAL A 276 -4.21 -6.98 -10.04
C VAL A 276 -3.98 -7.27 -8.56
N SER A 277 -4.88 -8.02 -7.93
CA SER A 277 -4.64 -8.72 -6.67
C SER A 277 -4.68 -10.24 -6.94
N ARG A 278 -3.57 -10.94 -6.70
CA ARG A 278 -3.51 -12.40 -6.91
C ARG A 278 -4.24 -13.18 -5.82
N VAL A 279 -4.45 -12.61 -4.65
CA VAL A 279 -5.31 -13.18 -3.59
C VAL A 279 -6.78 -13.00 -3.95
N GLY A 280 -7.15 -11.84 -4.48
CA GLY A 280 -8.46 -11.54 -5.01
C GLY A 280 -9.58 -11.81 -4.01
N GLY A 281 -10.70 -12.37 -4.48
CA GLY A 281 -11.89 -12.62 -3.67
C GLY A 281 -11.70 -13.55 -2.46
N ASN A 282 -10.53 -14.20 -2.29
CA ASN A 282 -10.22 -14.93 -1.06
C ASN A 282 -9.97 -14.00 0.13
N ALA A 283 -9.59 -12.75 -0.14
CA ALA A 283 -9.41 -11.69 0.84
C ALA A 283 -10.62 -10.75 0.95
N GLN A 284 -11.80 -11.19 0.56
CA GLN A 284 -13.04 -10.44 0.67
C GLN A 284 -14.05 -11.13 1.58
N ILE A 285 -14.82 -10.35 2.32
CA ILE A 285 -16.02 -10.86 2.99
C ILE A 285 -17.04 -11.33 1.94
N LYS A 286 -17.88 -12.31 2.30
CA LYS A 286 -18.86 -12.91 1.37
C LYS A 286 -19.77 -11.89 0.70
N ALA A 287 -20.21 -10.86 1.43
CA ALA A 287 -21.07 -9.81 0.91
C ALA A 287 -20.36 -9.00 -0.18
N MET A 288 -19.13 -8.53 0.07
CA MET A 288 -18.33 -7.79 -0.91
C MET A 288 -18.06 -8.64 -2.15
N LYS A 289 -17.62 -9.89 -1.97
CA LYS A 289 -17.36 -10.80 -3.08
C LYS A 289 -18.58 -11.01 -3.98
N LYS A 290 -19.78 -11.10 -3.39
CA LYS A 290 -21.04 -11.26 -4.13
C LYS A 290 -21.41 -10.00 -4.92
N VAL A 291 -21.25 -8.83 -4.31
CA VAL A 291 -21.66 -7.56 -4.90
C VAL A 291 -20.64 -7.04 -5.90
N ALA A 292 -19.35 -7.07 -5.57
CA ALA A 292 -18.30 -6.47 -6.39
C ALA A 292 -17.74 -7.39 -7.49
N GLY A 293 -18.23 -8.61 -7.62
CA GLY A 293 -17.64 -9.63 -8.51
C GLY A 293 -17.56 -9.24 -9.98
N THR A 294 -18.45 -8.41 -10.47
CA THR A 294 -18.51 -7.93 -11.87
C THR A 294 -17.97 -6.50 -12.04
N LEU A 295 -17.75 -5.77 -10.95
CA LEU A 295 -17.43 -4.33 -10.98
C LEU A 295 -16.19 -4.03 -11.83
N LYS A 296 -15.10 -4.78 -11.61
CA LYS A 296 -13.85 -4.59 -12.36
C LYS A 296 -14.06 -4.76 -13.86
N LEU A 297 -14.84 -5.76 -14.27
CA LEU A 297 -15.14 -6.03 -15.68
C LEU A 297 -15.95 -4.88 -16.29
N ILE A 298 -17.02 -4.45 -15.62
CA ILE A 298 -17.87 -3.36 -16.09
C ILE A 298 -17.06 -2.06 -16.20
N TYR A 299 -16.24 -1.75 -15.21
CA TYR A 299 -15.41 -0.55 -15.24
C TYR A 299 -14.33 -0.60 -16.33
N SER A 300 -13.69 -1.75 -16.55
CA SER A 300 -12.72 -1.91 -17.64
C SER A 300 -13.38 -1.75 -19.01
N GLN A 301 -14.55 -2.34 -19.23
CA GLN A 301 -15.33 -2.19 -20.46
C GLN A 301 -15.75 -0.73 -20.69
N TYR A 302 -16.18 -0.04 -19.62
CA TYR A 302 -16.49 1.39 -19.72
C TYR A 302 -15.28 2.21 -20.19
N ARG A 303 -14.09 1.96 -19.65
CA ARG A 303 -12.86 2.65 -20.05
C ARG A 303 -12.54 2.46 -21.53
N GLU A 304 -12.70 1.24 -22.03
CA GLU A 304 -12.52 0.95 -23.47
C GLU A 304 -13.55 1.69 -24.31
N LEU A 305 -14.84 1.60 -23.95
CA LEU A 305 -15.93 2.28 -24.67
C LEU A 305 -15.78 3.81 -24.63
N GLN A 306 -15.34 4.39 -23.52
CA GLN A 306 -15.09 5.83 -23.39
C GLN A 306 -14.05 6.31 -24.42
N SER A 307 -12.98 5.53 -24.63
CA SER A 307 -11.97 5.82 -25.63
C SER A 307 -12.56 5.82 -27.05
N PHE A 308 -13.41 4.84 -27.38
CA PHE A 308 -14.08 4.79 -28.68
C PHE A 308 -15.14 5.88 -28.87
N ALA A 309 -15.88 6.23 -27.83
CA ALA A 309 -16.93 7.24 -27.86
C ALA A 309 -16.41 8.65 -28.24
N GLN A 310 -15.14 8.93 -27.96
CA GLN A 310 -14.50 10.21 -28.35
C GLN A 310 -14.33 10.34 -29.85
N PHE A 311 -14.34 9.25 -30.61
CA PHE A 311 -14.09 9.22 -32.06
C PHE A 311 -15.34 8.93 -32.91
N GLY A 312 -16.47 8.52 -32.30
CA GLY A 312 -17.69 8.09 -33.00
C GLY A 312 -18.93 8.92 -32.65
N SER A 313 -19.68 9.39 -33.70
CA SER A 313 -20.89 10.21 -33.54
C SER A 313 -22.17 9.37 -33.30
N ASP A 314 -22.24 8.12 -33.75
CA ASP A 314 -23.44 7.28 -33.71
C ASP A 314 -23.21 6.02 -32.84
N LEU A 315 -23.51 6.15 -31.55
CA LEU A 315 -23.52 5.03 -30.63
C LEU A 315 -24.92 4.42 -30.56
N ASP A 316 -25.01 3.09 -30.57
CA ASP A 316 -26.27 2.38 -30.35
C ASP A 316 -26.78 2.56 -28.91
N ALA A 317 -28.04 2.18 -28.66
CA ALA A 317 -28.70 2.39 -27.39
C ALA A 317 -28.04 1.59 -26.24
N ASP A 318 -27.54 0.39 -26.52
CA ASP A 318 -26.88 -0.48 -25.53
C ASP A 318 -25.52 0.11 -25.09
N THR A 319 -24.73 0.58 -26.05
CA THR A 319 -23.46 1.27 -25.80
C THR A 319 -23.68 2.54 -24.96
N LYS A 320 -24.72 3.34 -25.28
CA LYS A 320 -25.08 4.52 -24.49
C LYS A 320 -25.46 4.17 -23.05
N ALA A 321 -26.22 3.09 -22.85
CA ALA A 321 -26.61 2.63 -21.52
C ALA A 321 -25.38 2.19 -20.70
N ARG A 322 -24.45 1.45 -21.31
CA ARG A 322 -23.19 1.02 -20.66
C ARG A 322 -22.29 2.20 -20.28
N LEU A 323 -22.20 3.21 -21.16
CA LEU A 323 -21.46 4.43 -20.85
C LEU A 323 -22.10 5.18 -19.68
N ALA A 324 -23.42 5.32 -19.66
CA ALA A 324 -24.14 5.97 -18.58
C ALA A 324 -24.00 5.23 -17.23
N GLN A 325 -23.97 3.89 -17.25
CA GLN A 325 -23.69 3.09 -16.05
C GLN A 325 -22.24 3.29 -15.58
N GLY A 326 -21.29 3.25 -16.52
CA GLY A 326 -19.86 3.43 -16.22
C GLY A 326 -19.54 4.81 -15.63
N GLU A 327 -20.16 5.88 -16.11
CA GLU A 327 -20.01 7.23 -15.54
C GLU A 327 -20.40 7.27 -14.06
N ARG A 328 -21.50 6.59 -13.71
CA ARG A 328 -21.95 6.49 -12.31
C ARG A 328 -21.01 5.66 -11.45
N ILE A 329 -20.49 4.55 -12.00
CA ILE A 329 -19.46 3.76 -11.33
C ILE A 329 -18.23 4.61 -11.04
N VAL A 330 -17.75 5.39 -12.01
CA VAL A 330 -16.61 6.28 -11.79
C VAL A 330 -16.88 7.28 -10.67
N GLU A 331 -18.08 7.86 -10.64
CA GLU A 331 -18.44 8.85 -9.62
C GLU A 331 -18.51 8.22 -8.22
N VAL A 332 -19.08 7.03 -8.09
CA VAL A 332 -19.13 6.25 -6.85
C VAL A 332 -17.73 5.83 -6.36
N LEU A 333 -16.82 5.54 -7.29
CA LEU A 333 -15.45 5.15 -6.93
C LEU A 333 -14.56 6.33 -6.52
N LYS A 334 -14.97 7.57 -6.77
CA LYS A 334 -14.26 8.75 -6.30
C LYS A 334 -14.38 8.86 -4.78
N GLN A 335 -13.27 9.11 -4.14
CA GLN A 335 -13.20 9.20 -2.69
C GLN A 335 -12.20 10.27 -2.27
N ASN A 336 -12.58 11.10 -1.30
CA ASN A 336 -11.70 12.10 -0.74
C ASN A 336 -10.62 11.46 0.13
N ARG A 337 -9.47 12.13 0.19
CA ARG A 337 -8.39 11.74 1.12
C ARG A 337 -8.86 11.81 2.58
N SER A 338 -8.28 10.99 3.42
CA SER A 338 -8.58 10.93 4.87
C SER A 338 -10.05 10.65 5.19
N ALA A 339 -10.77 10.04 4.26
CA ALA A 339 -12.18 9.69 4.39
C ALA A 339 -12.41 8.20 4.09
N PRO A 340 -11.82 7.27 4.86
CA PRO A 340 -12.03 5.85 4.65
C PRO A 340 -13.49 5.48 4.89
N VAL A 341 -14.03 4.60 4.05
CA VAL A 341 -15.41 4.13 4.10
C VAL A 341 -15.46 2.74 4.72
N ALA A 342 -16.34 2.54 5.70
CA ALA A 342 -16.55 1.24 6.32
C ALA A 342 -17.09 0.22 5.31
N VAL A 343 -16.71 -1.05 5.45
CA VAL A 343 -17.00 -2.09 4.46
C VAL A 343 -18.51 -2.30 4.25
N GLU A 344 -19.31 -2.11 5.28
CA GLU A 344 -20.79 -2.21 5.21
C GLU A 344 -21.36 -1.15 4.27
N LYS A 345 -20.87 0.08 4.39
CA LYS A 345 -21.26 1.21 3.53
C LYS A 345 -20.76 0.98 2.09
N GLN A 346 -19.55 0.48 1.93
CA GLN A 346 -19.03 0.09 0.61
C GLN A 346 -19.93 -0.94 -0.08
N VAL A 347 -20.34 -1.99 0.63
CA VAL A 347 -21.24 -3.03 0.08
C VAL A 347 -22.59 -2.42 -0.31
N ALA A 348 -23.16 -1.53 0.50
CA ALA A 348 -24.44 -0.90 0.23
C ALA A 348 -24.44 -0.06 -1.05
N ILE A 349 -23.44 0.85 -1.19
CA ILE A 349 -23.39 1.71 -2.39
C ILE A 349 -23.04 0.91 -3.65
N LEU A 350 -22.18 -0.12 -3.57
CA LEU A 350 -21.86 -0.98 -4.71
C LEU A 350 -23.09 -1.80 -5.13
N TYR A 351 -23.86 -2.30 -4.17
CA TYR A 351 -25.11 -2.99 -4.48
C TYR A 351 -26.08 -2.08 -5.25
N ALA A 352 -26.27 -0.86 -4.77
CA ALA A 352 -27.10 0.13 -5.46
C ALA A 352 -26.59 0.45 -6.88
N THR A 353 -25.28 0.56 -7.04
CA THR A 353 -24.65 0.89 -8.32
C THR A 353 -24.78 -0.22 -9.35
N ILE A 354 -24.53 -1.47 -8.95
CA ILE A 354 -24.51 -2.63 -9.86
C ILE A 354 -25.93 -3.07 -10.23
N HIS A 355 -26.92 -2.87 -9.35
CA HIS A 355 -28.32 -3.20 -9.60
C HIS A 355 -29.15 -2.03 -10.17
N ASP A 356 -28.50 -1.06 -10.81
CA ASP A 356 -29.10 0.05 -11.57
C ASP A 356 -30.00 1.00 -10.75
N TYR A 357 -29.89 1.03 -9.42
CA TYR A 357 -30.62 2.00 -8.60
C TYR A 357 -30.20 3.44 -8.87
N LEU A 358 -29.01 3.65 -9.45
CA LEU A 358 -28.49 4.97 -9.79
C LEU A 358 -28.85 5.43 -11.21
N VAL A 359 -29.54 4.61 -12.01
CA VAL A 359 -29.81 4.88 -13.44
C VAL A 359 -30.54 6.22 -13.67
N ASN A 360 -31.48 6.57 -12.78
CA ASN A 360 -32.26 7.81 -12.86
C ASN A 360 -31.62 8.99 -12.11
N ILE A 361 -30.47 8.77 -11.46
CA ILE A 361 -29.75 9.81 -10.71
C ILE A 361 -28.75 10.49 -11.66
N LYS A 362 -28.78 11.82 -11.72
CA LYS A 362 -27.79 12.57 -12.49
C LYS A 362 -26.40 12.40 -11.87
N VAL A 363 -25.37 12.28 -12.71
CA VAL A 363 -23.98 12.05 -12.24
C VAL A 363 -23.55 13.05 -11.14
N PRO A 364 -23.81 14.36 -11.24
CA PRO A 364 -23.44 15.30 -10.15
C PRO A 364 -24.19 15.07 -8.83
N ALA A 365 -25.32 14.36 -8.83
CA ALA A 365 -26.11 14.07 -7.63
C ALA A 365 -25.77 12.73 -6.98
N VAL A 366 -24.85 11.94 -7.58
CA VAL A 366 -24.44 10.63 -7.04
C VAL A 366 -23.82 10.77 -5.65
N ALA A 367 -22.97 11.77 -5.43
CA ALA A 367 -22.33 12.01 -4.13
C ALA A 367 -23.35 12.36 -3.03
N GLU A 368 -24.43 13.09 -3.37
CA GLU A 368 -25.52 13.39 -2.44
C GLU A 368 -26.35 12.13 -2.10
N TYR A 369 -26.64 11.31 -3.11
CA TYR A 369 -27.29 10.02 -2.92
C TYR A 369 -26.46 9.09 -2.00
N GLU A 370 -25.16 9.01 -2.24
CA GLU A 370 -24.24 8.23 -1.42
C GLU A 370 -24.27 8.67 0.04
N LYS A 371 -24.21 9.99 0.28
CA LYS A 371 -24.29 10.55 1.62
C LYS A 371 -25.60 10.17 2.31
N GLY A 372 -26.73 10.31 1.63
CA GLY A 372 -28.04 9.94 2.18
C GLY A 372 -28.20 8.43 2.39
N LEU A 373 -27.50 7.59 1.60
CA LEU A 373 -27.51 6.14 1.81
C LEU A 373 -26.71 5.73 3.06
N TYR A 374 -25.72 6.54 3.45
CA TYR A 374 -24.83 6.26 4.59
C TYR A 374 -25.39 6.74 5.94
N GLU A 375 -26.39 7.62 5.94
CA GLU A 375 -27.16 8.07 7.10
C GLU A 375 -28.21 7.05 7.53
#